data_158e15ac0d8d1ccd1fb76bfe44f6cfee
#
_entry.id   158e15ac0d8d1ccd1fb76bfe44f6cfee
#
_cell.length_a   1.000
_cell.length_b   1.000
_cell.length_c   1.000
_cell.angle_alpha   90.00
_cell.angle_beta   90.00
_cell.angle_gamma   90.00
#
_symmetry.space_group_name_H-M   'P 1'
#
loop_
_entity.id
_entity.type
_entity.pdbx_description
1 polymer ?
#
loop_
_entity_poly.entity_id
_entity_poly.type
_entity_poly.pdbx_seq_one_letter_code
_entity_poly.pdbx_strand_id
1 'polypeptide(L)'
;MSDPIPRLLFVHAHPDDETLTTGATIAHYAARGAEVHVVTCTLGEEGEVIGDRWAHLAVDEADQLGGYRIGELTAALRALGAGPPQFLGGAGRWRDSGMTGTPARRQQRFIDADDTETVAALAAIVRKLRPHVVVGYDPNGGYGHPDHIHAHHVTTAALAAAAAGAEGWVTPKFYWTVIAGSARRTALAELRDADRLPHWATAIDAPGEQAVGDFPDERIDAVIEAAEARAAKVAAMNAHATQLTVGPTGRAFALSNNVVQPILDAEHYVLVAGDPGPRDARGWETDLLAGLQLGDDGHKVSSC
;
A
#
# COMPACT_ATOMS: atom_id res chain seq x y z
N MET A 1 1.73 22.85 25.55
CA MET A 1 0.81 22.31 24.55
C MET A 1 1.54 21.12 23.94
N SER A 2 0.90 19.94 23.82
CA SER A 2 1.51 18.80 23.13
C SER A 2 1.62 19.12 21.65
N ASP A 3 2.73 18.73 21.00
CA ASP A 3 2.85 18.87 19.57
C ASP A 3 1.71 18.13 18.85
N PRO A 4 1.17 18.69 17.76
CA PRO A 4 0.09 18.06 17.02
C PRO A 4 0.54 16.73 16.45
N ILE A 5 -0.31 15.70 16.61
CA ILE A 5 0.00 14.34 16.15
C ILE A 5 -0.11 14.26 14.63
N PRO A 6 0.95 13.85 13.90
CA PRO A 6 0.87 13.61 12.47
C PRO A 6 -0.15 12.53 12.12
N ARG A 7 -0.91 12.70 11.04
CA ARG A 7 -1.88 11.73 10.53
C ARG A 7 -1.54 11.36 9.10
N LEU A 8 -1.33 10.07 8.87
CA LEU A 8 -1.06 9.53 7.55
C LEU A 8 -2.18 8.57 7.14
N LEU A 9 -2.58 8.64 5.89
CA LEU A 9 -3.56 7.75 5.28
C LEU A 9 -2.95 7.04 4.08
N PHE A 10 -2.97 5.71 4.11
CA PHE A 10 -2.57 4.85 2.99
C PHE A 10 -3.80 4.23 2.37
N VAL A 11 -3.91 4.27 1.03
CA VAL A 11 -5.04 3.71 0.28
C VAL A 11 -4.53 2.60 -0.61
N HIS A 12 -5.01 1.38 -0.34
CA HIS A 12 -4.62 0.16 -1.04
C HIS A 12 -5.82 -0.57 -1.61
N ALA A 13 -5.61 -1.36 -2.66
CA ALA A 13 -6.66 -2.11 -3.33
C ALA A 13 -7.05 -3.37 -2.56
N HIS A 14 -6.05 -4.14 -2.12
CA HIS A 14 -6.24 -5.45 -1.50
C HIS A 14 -5.52 -5.55 -0.16
N PRO A 15 -5.95 -6.47 0.74
CA PRO A 15 -5.15 -6.85 1.90
C PRO A 15 -3.85 -7.51 1.43
N ASP A 16 -2.71 -7.04 1.86
CA ASP A 16 -1.30 -7.34 1.61
C ASP A 16 -0.53 -6.21 0.91
N ASP A 17 -1.16 -5.42 0.04
CA ASP A 17 -0.53 -4.29 -0.65
C ASP A 17 0.12 -3.31 0.32
N GLU A 18 -0.55 -3.03 1.46
CA GLU A 18 -0.05 -2.12 2.48
C GLU A 18 1.28 -2.58 3.06
N THR A 19 1.44 -3.88 3.19
CA THR A 19 2.65 -4.51 3.74
C THR A 19 3.75 -4.59 2.69
N LEU A 20 3.40 -4.95 1.44
CA LEU A 20 4.35 -5.13 0.35
C LEU A 20 5.02 -3.82 -0.05
N THR A 21 4.24 -2.76 -0.23
CA THR A 21 4.70 -1.52 -0.85
C THR A 21 4.96 -0.37 0.14
N THR A 22 4.34 -0.40 1.34
CA THR A 22 4.41 0.70 2.31
C THR A 22 4.60 0.25 3.76
N GLY A 23 4.83 -1.05 4.00
CA GLY A 23 4.85 -1.60 5.35
C GLY A 23 5.98 -1.05 6.24
N ALA A 24 7.17 -0.83 5.69
CA ALA A 24 8.26 -0.22 6.44
C ALA A 24 7.95 1.23 6.81
N THR A 25 7.37 2.00 5.89
CA THR A 25 6.95 3.38 6.11
C THR A 25 5.83 3.48 7.17
N ILE A 26 4.82 2.63 7.08
CA ILE A 26 3.74 2.55 8.06
C ILE A 26 4.32 2.31 9.46
N ALA A 27 5.17 1.29 9.62
CA ALA A 27 5.77 0.96 10.90
C ALA A 27 6.71 2.08 11.41
N HIS A 28 7.45 2.72 10.51
CA HIS A 28 8.34 3.85 10.82
C HIS A 28 7.59 5.02 11.45
N TYR A 29 6.48 5.45 10.83
CA TYR A 29 5.69 6.57 11.37
C TYR A 29 4.88 6.19 12.60
N ALA A 30 4.31 4.99 12.65
CA ALA A 30 3.60 4.50 13.82
C ALA A 30 4.51 4.44 15.06
N ALA A 31 5.74 3.95 14.91
CA ALA A 31 6.72 3.90 16.00
C ALA A 31 7.16 5.30 16.50
N ARG A 32 6.98 6.33 15.69
CA ARG A 32 7.24 7.74 16.02
C ARG A 32 6.01 8.47 16.56
N GLY A 33 4.92 7.77 16.82
CA GLY A 33 3.70 8.32 17.43
C GLY A 33 2.75 9.00 16.45
N ALA A 34 2.91 8.81 15.15
CA ALA A 34 1.92 9.25 14.17
C ALA A 34 0.67 8.36 14.21
N GLU A 35 -0.50 8.95 13.95
CA GLU A 35 -1.71 8.20 13.66
C GLU A 35 -1.66 7.70 12.20
N VAL A 36 -1.52 6.39 12.03
CA VAL A 36 -1.44 5.77 10.71
C VAL A 36 -2.71 4.99 10.43
N HIS A 37 -3.38 5.35 9.34
CA HIS A 37 -4.61 4.74 8.87
C HIS A 37 -4.38 4.06 7.52
N VAL A 38 -4.99 2.88 7.35
CA VAL A 38 -5.00 2.16 6.08
C VAL A 38 -6.44 1.93 5.65
N VAL A 39 -6.76 2.34 4.43
CA VAL A 39 -8.02 2.02 3.76
C VAL A 39 -7.73 1.02 2.66
N THR A 40 -8.46 -0.10 2.67
CA THR A 40 -8.38 -1.14 1.66
C THR A 40 -9.68 -1.18 0.88
N CYS A 41 -9.61 -1.21 -0.45
CA CYS A 41 -10.80 -1.01 -1.31
C CYS A 41 -11.68 -2.28 -1.41
N THR A 42 -11.06 -3.48 -1.40
CA THR A 42 -11.75 -4.78 -1.51
C THR A 42 -11.26 -5.73 -0.42
N LEU A 43 -11.73 -6.95 -0.42
CA LEU A 43 -11.22 -8.00 0.47
C LEU A 43 -10.21 -8.94 -0.22
N GLY A 44 -9.90 -8.69 -1.51
CA GLY A 44 -8.97 -9.51 -2.28
C GLY A 44 -9.50 -10.92 -2.54
N GLU A 45 -10.77 -11.03 -2.86
CA GLU A 45 -11.51 -12.30 -2.98
C GLU A 45 -11.05 -13.19 -4.13
N GLU A 46 -10.49 -12.56 -5.21
CA GLU A 46 -10.01 -13.28 -6.40
C GLU A 46 -8.52 -13.68 -6.28
N GLY A 47 -7.90 -13.46 -5.13
CA GLY A 47 -6.50 -13.83 -4.89
C GLY A 47 -6.25 -15.34 -5.00
N GLU A 48 -5.11 -15.73 -5.57
CA GLU A 48 -4.67 -17.11 -5.58
C GLU A 48 -4.25 -17.55 -4.19
N VAL A 49 -4.77 -18.71 -3.73
CA VAL A 49 -4.51 -19.20 -2.37
C VAL A 49 -3.24 -20.04 -2.33
N ILE A 50 -2.29 -19.68 -1.47
CA ILE A 50 -1.06 -20.43 -1.24
C ILE A 50 -1.27 -21.49 -0.16
N GLY A 51 -0.96 -22.75 -0.50
CA GLY A 51 -0.93 -23.89 0.42
C GLY A 51 -2.24 -24.65 0.55
N ASP A 52 -2.13 -25.97 0.55
CA ASP A 52 -3.26 -26.92 0.59
C ASP A 52 -4.19 -26.72 1.79
N ARG A 53 -3.63 -26.23 2.90
CA ARG A 53 -4.40 -25.96 4.13
C ARG A 53 -5.57 -25.01 3.90
N TRP A 54 -5.39 -24.03 3.01
CA TRP A 54 -6.37 -22.97 2.75
C TRP A 54 -7.00 -23.06 1.37
N ALA A 55 -6.65 -24.07 0.55
CA ALA A 55 -7.13 -24.21 -0.83
C ALA A 55 -8.66 -24.11 -0.95
N HIS A 56 -9.40 -24.65 0.03
CA HIS A 56 -10.85 -24.59 0.07
C HIS A 56 -11.44 -23.17 0.23
N LEU A 57 -10.63 -22.16 0.60
CA LEU A 57 -11.08 -20.75 0.69
C LEU A 57 -11.19 -20.10 -0.69
N ALA A 58 -10.57 -20.69 -1.72
CA ALA A 58 -10.48 -20.11 -3.06
C ALA A 58 -11.88 -19.84 -3.65
N VAL A 59 -11.90 -18.88 -4.58
CA VAL A 59 -13.14 -18.40 -5.22
C VAL A 59 -13.93 -19.50 -5.93
N ASP A 60 -13.24 -20.46 -6.53
CA ASP A 60 -13.87 -21.59 -7.24
C ASP A 60 -14.23 -22.78 -6.31
N GLU A 61 -13.93 -22.65 -5.02
CA GLU A 61 -14.27 -23.59 -3.96
C GLU A 61 -15.37 -23.00 -3.06
N ALA A 62 -15.04 -22.60 -1.82
CA ALA A 62 -16.04 -22.06 -0.89
C ALA A 62 -16.26 -20.55 -1.01
N ASP A 63 -15.43 -19.82 -1.77
CA ASP A 63 -15.46 -18.36 -1.91
C ASP A 63 -15.44 -17.61 -0.55
N GLN A 64 -14.54 -18.02 0.35
CA GLN A 64 -14.42 -17.48 1.70
C GLN A 64 -13.11 -16.72 1.93
N LEU A 65 -12.27 -16.61 0.91
CA LEU A 65 -10.94 -15.99 1.02
C LEU A 65 -11.03 -14.56 1.55
N GLY A 66 -11.90 -13.72 1.00
CA GLY A 66 -12.06 -12.33 1.42
C GLY A 66 -12.37 -12.19 2.92
N GLY A 67 -13.28 -13.03 3.44
CA GLY A 67 -13.57 -13.03 4.88
C GLY A 67 -12.37 -13.44 5.73
N TYR A 68 -11.57 -14.40 5.26
CA TYR A 68 -10.34 -14.84 5.94
C TYR A 68 -9.27 -13.74 5.96
N ARG A 69 -9.08 -13.04 4.83
CA ARG A 69 -8.10 -11.95 4.67
C ARG A 69 -8.37 -10.73 5.57
N ILE A 70 -9.61 -10.53 6.06
CA ILE A 70 -9.88 -9.51 7.10
C ILE A 70 -9.04 -9.79 8.36
N GLY A 71 -8.95 -11.07 8.75
CA GLY A 71 -8.12 -11.48 9.88
C GLY A 71 -6.62 -11.29 9.63
N GLU A 72 -6.17 -11.63 8.43
CA GLU A 72 -4.78 -11.44 8.00
C GLU A 72 -4.39 -9.96 8.03
N LEU A 73 -5.19 -9.09 7.40
CA LEU A 73 -4.97 -7.63 7.42
C LEU A 73 -4.97 -7.06 8.84
N THR A 74 -5.90 -7.54 9.68
CA THR A 74 -5.93 -7.10 11.09
C THR A 74 -4.64 -7.46 11.83
N ALA A 75 -4.10 -8.66 11.60
CA ALA A 75 -2.84 -9.09 12.22
C ALA A 75 -1.64 -8.31 11.64
N ALA A 76 -1.63 -8.07 10.32
CA ALA A 76 -0.59 -7.31 9.64
C ALA A 76 -0.53 -5.86 10.15
N LEU A 77 -1.65 -5.14 10.17
CA LEU A 77 -1.70 -3.76 10.66
C LEU A 77 -1.30 -3.65 12.13
N ARG A 78 -1.67 -4.64 12.96
CA ARG A 78 -1.19 -4.70 14.35
C ARG A 78 0.33 -4.84 14.43
N ALA A 79 0.93 -5.69 13.57
CA ALA A 79 2.38 -5.87 13.52
C ALA A 79 3.10 -4.58 13.09
N LEU A 80 2.49 -3.80 12.20
CA LEU A 80 2.99 -2.50 11.74
C LEU A 80 2.73 -1.35 12.73
N GLY A 81 1.91 -1.57 13.76
CA GLY A 81 1.53 -0.51 14.72
C GLY A 81 0.49 0.48 14.19
N ALA A 82 -0.16 0.17 13.08
CA ALA A 82 -1.22 0.99 12.49
C ALA A 82 -2.58 0.79 13.19
N GLY A 83 -3.53 1.66 12.88
CA GLY A 83 -4.92 1.52 13.32
C GLY A 83 -5.61 0.27 12.75
N PRO A 84 -6.82 -0.06 13.22
CA PRO A 84 -7.58 -1.20 12.71
C PRO A 84 -7.90 -1.03 11.22
N PRO A 85 -8.12 -2.14 10.48
CA PRO A 85 -8.45 -2.07 9.05
C PRO A 85 -9.71 -1.25 8.80
N GLN A 86 -9.66 -0.41 7.77
CA GLN A 86 -10.81 0.32 7.26
C GLN A 86 -11.04 -0.13 5.81
N PHE A 87 -12.26 -0.54 5.51
CA PHE A 87 -12.64 -0.93 4.15
C PHE A 87 -13.48 0.16 3.51
N LEU A 88 -13.17 0.50 2.28
CA LEU A 88 -13.87 1.53 1.51
C LEU A 88 -15.36 1.16 1.36
N GLY A 89 -16.26 2.04 1.80
CA GLY A 89 -17.70 1.78 1.79
C GLY A 89 -18.18 0.69 2.76
N GLY A 90 -17.27 0.06 3.53
CA GLY A 90 -17.52 -1.08 4.43
C GLY A 90 -16.94 -2.39 3.88
N ALA A 91 -16.65 -3.34 4.76
CA ALA A 91 -16.04 -4.62 4.40
C ALA A 91 -16.89 -5.38 3.37
N GLY A 92 -16.28 -5.71 2.22
CA GLY A 92 -16.94 -6.40 1.12
C GLY A 92 -18.02 -5.58 0.40
N ARG A 93 -17.99 -4.23 0.46
CA ARG A 93 -18.91 -3.39 -0.33
C ARG A 93 -18.68 -3.62 -1.82
N TRP A 94 -17.44 -3.66 -2.25
CA TRP A 94 -17.02 -4.02 -3.60
C TRP A 94 -16.11 -5.24 -3.55
N ARG A 95 -16.25 -6.09 -4.55
CA ARG A 95 -15.44 -7.29 -4.73
C ARG A 95 -14.17 -6.97 -5.48
N ASP A 96 -13.10 -7.69 -5.16
CA ASP A 96 -11.89 -7.76 -5.98
C ASP A 96 -12.26 -8.09 -7.43
N SER A 97 -11.70 -7.32 -8.35
CA SER A 97 -11.99 -7.45 -9.78
C SER A 97 -11.19 -8.55 -10.46
N GLY A 98 -10.15 -9.03 -9.79
CA GLY A 98 -9.14 -9.90 -10.38
C GLY A 98 -8.34 -9.22 -11.48
N MET A 99 -7.47 -10.00 -12.12
CA MET A 99 -6.71 -9.55 -13.28
C MET A 99 -7.61 -9.35 -14.49
N THR A 100 -7.10 -8.61 -15.49
CA THR A 100 -7.81 -8.38 -16.75
C THR A 100 -8.26 -9.71 -17.36
N GLY A 101 -9.58 -9.84 -17.60
CA GLY A 101 -10.19 -11.05 -18.13
C GLY A 101 -10.83 -11.97 -17.06
N THR A 102 -10.68 -11.67 -15.77
CA THR A 102 -11.40 -12.41 -14.70
C THR A 102 -12.90 -12.25 -14.89
N PRO A 103 -13.68 -13.35 -14.86
CA PRO A 103 -15.13 -13.31 -15.03
C PRO A 103 -15.81 -12.53 -13.90
N ALA A 104 -16.81 -11.72 -14.24
CA ALA A 104 -17.62 -11.05 -13.23
C ALA A 104 -18.39 -12.09 -12.39
N ARG A 105 -18.40 -11.89 -11.08
CA ARG A 105 -19.17 -12.68 -10.12
C ARG A 105 -20.50 -11.99 -9.79
N ARG A 106 -21.27 -12.58 -8.89
CA ARG A 106 -22.55 -12.00 -8.47
C ARG A 106 -22.43 -10.64 -7.77
N GLN A 107 -21.39 -10.47 -6.96
CA GLN A 107 -21.11 -9.23 -6.27
C GLN A 107 -20.45 -8.24 -7.23
N GLN A 108 -20.79 -6.95 -7.11
CA GLN A 108 -20.22 -5.87 -7.93
C GLN A 108 -18.73 -5.76 -7.70
N ARG A 109 -17.94 -5.83 -8.79
CA ARG A 109 -16.50 -5.61 -8.75
C ARG A 109 -16.19 -4.13 -8.47
N PHE A 110 -15.02 -3.88 -7.89
CA PHE A 110 -14.58 -2.53 -7.58
C PHE A 110 -14.44 -1.67 -8.83
N ILE A 111 -13.89 -2.21 -9.93
CA ILE A 111 -13.78 -1.48 -11.21
C ILE A 111 -15.14 -1.18 -11.88
N ASP A 112 -16.21 -1.84 -11.50
CA ASP A 112 -17.56 -1.61 -12.02
C ASP A 112 -18.39 -0.73 -11.08
N ALA A 113 -17.79 -0.23 -9.97
CA ALA A 113 -18.46 0.63 -9.02
C ALA A 113 -18.75 2.01 -9.62
N ASP A 114 -19.79 2.66 -9.11
CA ASP A 114 -20.05 4.07 -9.45
C ASP A 114 -18.95 4.95 -8.83
N ASP A 115 -18.23 5.69 -9.67
CA ASP A 115 -17.19 6.61 -9.25
C ASP A 115 -17.70 7.65 -8.24
N THR A 116 -18.95 8.08 -8.38
CA THR A 116 -19.55 9.03 -7.43
C THR A 116 -19.64 8.44 -6.03
N GLU A 117 -19.99 7.15 -5.93
CA GLU A 117 -20.10 6.45 -4.65
C GLU A 117 -18.72 6.19 -4.03
N THR A 118 -17.78 5.67 -4.80
CA THR A 118 -16.43 5.34 -4.32
C THR A 118 -15.66 6.59 -3.90
N VAL A 119 -15.72 7.65 -4.71
CA VAL A 119 -15.12 8.95 -4.43
C VAL A 119 -15.73 9.59 -3.19
N ALA A 120 -17.07 9.59 -3.06
CA ALA A 120 -17.74 10.16 -1.89
C ALA A 120 -17.37 9.40 -0.61
N ALA A 121 -17.27 8.06 -0.67
CA ALA A 121 -16.89 7.24 0.48
C ALA A 121 -15.47 7.58 0.97
N LEU A 122 -14.50 7.67 0.06
CA LEU A 122 -13.12 8.00 0.43
C LEU A 122 -12.98 9.47 0.86
N ALA A 123 -13.66 10.41 0.18
CA ALA A 123 -13.66 11.83 0.57
C ALA A 123 -14.22 12.04 1.99
N ALA A 124 -15.24 11.27 2.39
CA ALA A 124 -15.76 11.31 3.75
C ALA A 124 -14.72 10.85 4.78
N ILE A 125 -13.96 9.79 4.47
CA ILE A 125 -12.85 9.33 5.31
C ILE A 125 -11.76 10.41 5.42
N VAL A 126 -11.36 11.02 4.30
CA VAL A 126 -10.35 12.10 4.27
C VAL A 126 -10.80 13.29 5.11
N ARG A 127 -12.04 13.75 4.98
CA ARG A 127 -12.58 14.86 5.79
C ARG A 127 -12.61 14.53 7.27
N LYS A 128 -12.95 13.28 7.62
CA LYS A 128 -13.00 12.84 9.02
C LYS A 128 -11.61 12.73 9.64
N LEU A 129 -10.66 12.12 8.94
CA LEU A 129 -9.29 11.88 9.42
C LEU A 129 -8.41 13.12 9.33
N ARG A 130 -8.67 14.00 8.36
CA ARG A 130 -7.83 15.17 8.06
C ARG A 130 -6.34 14.81 7.96
N PRO A 131 -5.95 13.88 7.06
CA PRO A 131 -4.59 13.40 6.97
C PRO A 131 -3.65 14.49 6.47
N HIS A 132 -2.45 14.57 7.04
CA HIS A 132 -1.39 15.47 6.59
C HIS A 132 -0.69 14.91 5.35
N VAL A 133 -0.61 13.58 5.25
CA VAL A 133 -0.06 12.86 4.11
C VAL A 133 -1.05 11.79 3.68
N VAL A 134 -1.30 11.70 2.38
CA VAL A 134 -1.98 10.56 1.76
C VAL A 134 -1.01 9.87 0.82
N VAL A 135 -1.03 8.54 0.83
CA VAL A 135 -0.26 7.68 -0.07
C VAL A 135 -1.22 6.78 -0.84
N GLY A 136 -1.05 6.70 -2.15
CA GLY A 136 -1.82 5.82 -3.03
C GLY A 136 -0.94 5.29 -4.16
N TYR A 137 -1.56 4.72 -5.20
CA TYR A 137 -0.84 4.19 -6.35
C TYR A 137 -0.55 5.26 -7.41
N ASP A 138 0.44 4.97 -8.27
CA ASP A 138 0.65 5.68 -9.52
C ASP A 138 -0.49 5.41 -10.54
N PRO A 139 -0.55 6.14 -11.67
CA PRO A 139 -1.62 5.96 -12.68
C PRO A 139 -1.69 4.56 -13.30
N ASN A 140 -0.60 3.79 -13.27
CA ASN A 140 -0.56 2.41 -13.76
C ASN A 140 -0.86 1.38 -12.66
N GLY A 141 -1.11 1.83 -11.42
CA GLY A 141 -1.35 0.92 -10.28
C GLY A 141 -0.14 0.04 -9.97
N GLY A 142 1.07 0.54 -10.19
CA GLY A 142 2.32 -0.18 -10.05
C GLY A 142 2.56 -1.17 -11.20
N TYR A 143 1.80 -2.26 -11.28
CA TYR A 143 2.00 -3.34 -12.25
C TYR A 143 0.80 -3.58 -13.19
N GLY A 144 -0.19 -2.69 -13.17
CA GLY A 144 -1.32 -2.76 -14.11
C GLY A 144 -2.54 -3.55 -13.60
N HIS A 145 -2.62 -3.86 -12.30
CA HIS A 145 -3.84 -4.48 -11.75
C HIS A 145 -5.02 -3.52 -11.89
N PRO A 146 -6.19 -3.96 -12.41
CA PRO A 146 -7.35 -3.08 -12.63
C PRO A 146 -7.79 -2.33 -11.36
N ASP A 147 -7.83 -3.00 -10.20
CA ASP A 147 -8.23 -2.38 -8.94
C ASP A 147 -7.21 -1.37 -8.42
N HIS A 148 -5.90 -1.56 -8.67
CA HIS A 148 -4.87 -0.58 -8.30
C HIS A 148 -5.02 0.70 -9.13
N ILE A 149 -5.27 0.56 -10.45
CA ILE A 149 -5.55 1.69 -11.35
C ILE A 149 -6.80 2.41 -10.90
N HIS A 150 -7.86 1.67 -10.56
CA HIS A 150 -9.11 2.27 -10.08
C HIS A 150 -8.93 2.95 -8.71
N ALA A 151 -8.19 2.35 -7.78
CA ALA A 151 -7.85 2.96 -6.49
C ALA A 151 -7.05 4.26 -6.66
N HIS A 152 -6.13 4.34 -7.65
CA HIS A 152 -5.48 5.60 -8.02
C HIS A 152 -6.49 6.67 -8.44
N HIS A 153 -7.42 6.34 -9.34
CA HIS A 153 -8.45 7.29 -9.81
C HIS A 153 -9.36 7.76 -8.67
N VAL A 154 -9.86 6.83 -7.87
CA VAL A 154 -10.71 7.13 -6.71
C VAL A 154 -9.98 8.00 -5.69
N THR A 155 -8.71 7.69 -5.37
CA THR A 155 -7.92 8.48 -4.41
C THR A 155 -7.71 9.90 -4.91
N THR A 156 -7.30 10.07 -6.14
CA THR A 156 -7.06 11.40 -6.74
C THR A 156 -8.33 12.25 -6.74
N ALA A 157 -9.46 11.67 -7.17
CA ALA A 157 -10.74 12.37 -7.20
C ALA A 157 -11.28 12.66 -5.79
N ALA A 158 -11.09 11.74 -4.83
CA ALA A 158 -11.54 11.90 -3.46
C ALA A 158 -10.79 13.01 -2.72
N LEU A 159 -9.50 13.20 -2.96
CA LEU A 159 -8.74 14.31 -2.39
C LEU A 159 -9.27 15.66 -2.91
N ALA A 160 -9.55 15.77 -4.20
CA ALA A 160 -10.16 16.97 -4.77
C ALA A 160 -11.57 17.21 -4.20
N ALA A 161 -12.40 16.18 -4.10
CA ALA A 161 -13.73 16.26 -3.52
C ALA A 161 -13.68 16.60 -2.02
N ALA A 162 -12.73 16.05 -1.28
CA ALA A 162 -12.55 16.34 0.14
C ALA A 162 -12.17 17.80 0.41
N ALA A 163 -11.42 18.42 -0.49
CA ALA A 163 -11.01 19.82 -0.39
C ALA A 163 -12.16 20.80 -0.63
N ALA A 164 -13.26 20.36 -1.27
CA ALA A 164 -14.37 21.23 -1.63
C ALA A 164 -15.32 21.52 -0.45
N GLY A 165 -15.88 22.74 -0.42
CA GLY A 165 -16.90 23.16 0.55
C GLY A 165 -16.33 23.81 1.81
N ALA A 166 -17.22 24.31 2.68
CA ALA A 166 -16.85 25.08 3.89
C ALA A 166 -16.11 24.24 4.96
N GLU A 167 -16.34 22.92 5.00
CA GLU A 167 -15.66 21.98 5.90
C GLU A 167 -14.62 21.15 5.14
N GLY A 168 -14.15 21.66 4.00
CA GLY A 168 -13.19 20.96 3.16
C GLY A 168 -11.84 20.77 3.84
N TRP A 169 -11.20 19.65 3.53
CA TRP A 169 -9.84 19.35 3.95
C TRP A 169 -8.91 19.24 2.76
N VAL A 170 -7.98 20.18 2.65
CA VAL A 170 -6.88 20.11 1.67
C VAL A 170 -5.76 19.29 2.29
N THR A 171 -5.54 18.08 1.78
CA THR A 171 -4.42 17.25 2.20
C THR A 171 -3.10 17.94 1.84
N PRO A 172 -2.22 18.22 2.82
CA PRO A 172 -0.98 18.97 2.57
C PRO A 172 -0.02 18.29 1.59
N LYS A 173 0.09 16.94 1.64
CA LYS A 173 0.92 16.18 0.71
C LYS A 173 0.25 14.91 0.23
N PHE A 174 0.34 14.65 -1.07
CA PHE A 174 -0.10 13.42 -1.70
C PHE A 174 1.06 12.77 -2.44
N TYR A 175 1.31 11.50 -2.17
CA TYR A 175 2.36 10.71 -2.79
C TYR A 175 1.80 9.47 -3.50
N TRP A 176 2.45 9.06 -4.58
CA TRP A 176 2.35 7.70 -5.09
C TRP A 176 3.44 6.84 -4.48
N THR A 177 3.10 5.63 -4.03
CA THR A 177 4.09 4.60 -3.73
C THR A 177 4.59 3.98 -5.02
N VAL A 178 5.90 3.82 -5.14
CA VAL A 178 6.56 3.26 -6.33
C VAL A 178 7.75 2.40 -5.90
N ILE A 179 8.26 1.56 -6.80
CA ILE A 179 9.45 0.75 -6.55
C ILE A 179 10.58 1.24 -7.44
N ALA A 180 11.64 1.80 -6.83
CA ALA A 180 12.84 2.20 -7.54
C ALA A 180 13.49 0.98 -8.21
N GLY A 181 13.63 1.03 -9.54
CA GLY A 181 14.18 -0.08 -10.30
C GLY A 181 15.61 -0.44 -9.90
N SER A 182 16.43 0.57 -9.58
CA SER A 182 17.80 0.33 -9.09
C SER A 182 17.82 -0.37 -7.73
N ALA A 183 16.98 0.07 -6.79
CA ALA A 183 16.91 -0.52 -5.45
C ALA A 183 16.48 -1.98 -5.51
N ARG A 184 15.45 -2.29 -6.32
CA ARG A 184 14.98 -3.67 -6.50
C ARG A 184 16.07 -4.56 -7.12
N ARG A 185 16.71 -4.10 -8.22
CA ARG A 185 17.80 -4.86 -8.87
C ARG A 185 18.97 -5.12 -7.92
N THR A 186 19.37 -4.10 -7.17
CA THR A 186 20.46 -4.24 -6.18
C THR A 186 20.09 -5.26 -5.10
N ALA A 187 18.90 -5.12 -4.50
CA ALA A 187 18.47 -6.03 -3.44
C ALA A 187 18.29 -7.47 -3.96
N LEU A 188 17.80 -7.65 -5.20
CA LEU A 188 17.67 -8.96 -5.83
C LEU A 188 19.04 -9.62 -6.06
N ALA A 189 20.05 -8.84 -6.49
CA ALA A 189 21.43 -9.34 -6.70
C ALA A 189 22.14 -9.73 -5.39
N GLU A 190 21.71 -9.18 -4.26
CA GLU A 190 22.25 -9.50 -2.94
C GLU A 190 21.65 -10.75 -2.31
N LEU A 191 20.54 -11.28 -2.84
CA LEU A 191 19.89 -12.49 -2.32
C LEU A 191 20.80 -13.71 -2.50
N ARG A 192 20.83 -14.54 -1.46
CA ARG A 192 21.57 -15.80 -1.41
C ARG A 192 20.62 -17.00 -1.41
N ASP A 193 21.13 -18.19 -1.63
CA ASP A 193 20.33 -19.43 -1.57
C ASP A 193 19.64 -19.60 -0.20
N ALA A 194 20.28 -19.15 0.89
CA ALA A 194 19.69 -19.18 2.23
C ALA A 194 18.48 -18.24 2.41
N ASP A 195 18.30 -17.26 1.53
CA ASP A 195 17.21 -16.27 1.63
C ASP A 195 15.92 -16.77 1.00
N ARG A 196 15.96 -17.84 0.21
CA ARG A 196 14.84 -18.36 -0.57
C ARG A 196 14.52 -19.81 -0.28
N LEU A 197 13.30 -20.21 -0.59
CA LEU A 197 12.91 -21.61 -0.56
C LEU A 197 13.41 -22.34 -1.83
N PRO A 198 13.74 -23.64 -1.75
CA PRO A 198 14.34 -24.39 -2.87
C PRO A 198 13.49 -24.43 -4.14
N HIS A 199 12.17 -24.28 -4.03
CA HIS A 199 11.24 -24.31 -5.16
C HIS A 199 10.98 -22.94 -5.77
N TRP A 200 11.53 -21.85 -5.22
CA TRP A 200 11.36 -20.52 -5.77
C TRP A 200 12.26 -20.29 -6.97
N ALA A 201 11.68 -19.77 -8.04
CA ALA A 201 12.39 -19.33 -9.22
C ALA A 201 12.89 -17.87 -9.07
N THR A 202 13.94 -17.51 -9.79
CA THR A 202 14.30 -16.09 -9.94
C THR A 202 13.50 -15.47 -11.07
N ALA A 203 13.36 -14.14 -11.09
CA ALA A 203 12.69 -13.44 -12.19
C ALA A 203 13.37 -13.67 -13.56
N ILE A 204 14.64 -14.07 -13.58
CA ILE A 204 15.40 -14.43 -14.79
C ILE A 204 14.93 -15.80 -15.32
N ASP A 205 14.55 -16.70 -14.43
CA ASP A 205 14.15 -18.08 -14.75
C ASP A 205 12.64 -18.18 -15.11
N ALA A 206 11.86 -17.12 -14.85
CA ALA A 206 10.43 -17.05 -15.14
C ALA A 206 10.14 -16.08 -16.31
N PRO A 207 10.32 -16.52 -17.58
CA PRO A 207 10.12 -15.66 -18.73
C PRO A 207 8.64 -15.29 -18.88
N GLY A 208 8.35 -13.99 -18.92
CA GLY A 208 7.02 -13.45 -19.23
C GLY A 208 6.16 -13.08 -18.03
N GLU A 209 6.58 -13.32 -16.80
CA GLU A 209 5.89 -12.81 -15.63
C GLU A 209 6.35 -11.39 -15.30
N GLN A 210 5.35 -10.51 -15.11
CA GLN A 210 5.57 -9.12 -14.78
C GLN A 210 6.17 -9.03 -13.37
N ALA A 211 7.46 -8.71 -13.30
CA ALA A 211 7.97 -8.12 -12.09
C ALA A 211 7.12 -6.88 -11.79
N VAL A 212 6.77 -6.65 -10.54
CA VAL A 212 6.22 -5.37 -10.08
C VAL A 212 6.98 -4.26 -10.79
N GLY A 213 6.28 -3.39 -11.54
CA GLY A 213 6.90 -2.49 -12.52
C GLY A 213 7.99 -1.62 -11.89
N ASP A 214 9.19 -1.68 -12.47
CA ASP A 214 10.26 -0.77 -12.09
C ASP A 214 9.86 0.67 -12.40
N PHE A 215 10.02 1.55 -11.43
CA PHE A 215 9.82 2.98 -11.63
C PHE A 215 11.18 3.66 -11.89
N PRO A 216 11.24 4.64 -12.82
CA PRO A 216 12.49 5.36 -13.11
C PRO A 216 12.98 6.17 -11.90
N ASP A 217 14.23 5.94 -11.49
CA ASP A 217 14.81 6.56 -10.29
C ASP A 217 14.84 8.09 -10.37
N GLU A 218 15.03 8.66 -11.56
CA GLU A 218 15.04 10.10 -11.80
C GLU A 218 13.69 10.79 -11.58
N ARG A 219 12.62 10.03 -11.43
CA ARG A 219 11.27 10.53 -11.16
C ARG A 219 10.84 10.34 -9.70
N ILE A 220 11.73 9.84 -8.86
CA ILE A 220 11.48 9.65 -7.43
C ILE A 220 11.72 10.97 -6.70
N ASP A 221 10.79 11.33 -5.81
CA ASP A 221 10.87 12.55 -5.00
C ASP A 221 11.21 12.28 -3.54
N ALA A 222 10.87 11.10 -3.02
CA ALA A 222 11.10 10.78 -1.61
C ALA A 222 11.44 9.29 -1.40
N VAL A 223 12.17 9.02 -0.32
CA VAL A 223 12.51 7.69 0.15
C VAL A 223 12.39 7.62 1.66
N ILE A 224 11.79 6.56 2.17
CA ILE A 224 11.81 6.23 3.59
C ILE A 224 12.70 5.01 3.79
N GLU A 225 13.89 5.26 4.33
CA GLU A 225 14.86 4.24 4.71
C GLU A 225 14.59 3.83 6.16
N ALA A 226 13.95 2.68 6.34
CA ALA A 226 13.44 2.22 7.64
C ALA A 226 13.89 0.79 7.94
N ALA A 227 15.20 0.56 7.95
CA ALA A 227 15.78 -0.74 8.27
C ALA A 227 15.35 -1.25 9.67
N GLU A 228 15.11 -0.34 10.61
CA GLU A 228 14.57 -0.65 11.94
C GLU A 228 13.15 -1.21 11.90
N ALA A 229 12.38 -0.92 10.86
CA ALA A 229 11.01 -1.41 10.67
C ALA A 229 10.94 -2.80 9.99
N ARG A 230 12.08 -3.35 9.50
CA ARG A 230 12.11 -4.64 8.81
C ARG A 230 11.40 -5.75 9.58
N ALA A 231 11.65 -5.87 10.89
CA ALA A 231 11.03 -6.92 11.69
C ALA A 231 9.51 -6.81 11.72
N ALA A 232 8.98 -5.60 11.82
CA ALA A 232 7.53 -5.34 11.78
C ALA A 232 6.95 -5.65 10.39
N LYS A 233 7.63 -5.22 9.31
CA LYS A 233 7.24 -5.53 7.93
C LYS A 233 7.21 -7.03 7.67
N VAL A 234 8.25 -7.77 8.05
CA VAL A 234 8.31 -9.23 7.92
C VAL A 234 7.20 -9.92 8.72
N ALA A 235 6.92 -9.45 9.93
CA ALA A 235 5.82 -9.99 10.74
C ALA A 235 4.45 -9.75 10.08
N ALA A 236 4.24 -8.56 9.48
CA ALA A 236 3.04 -8.24 8.73
C ALA A 236 2.91 -9.09 7.45
N MET A 237 4.01 -9.27 6.71
CA MET A 237 4.04 -10.17 5.54
C MET A 237 3.65 -11.60 5.93
N ASN A 238 4.18 -12.13 7.03
CA ASN A 238 3.82 -13.46 7.52
C ASN A 238 2.35 -13.57 7.97
N ALA A 239 1.69 -12.47 8.29
CA ALA A 239 0.27 -12.48 8.60
C ALA A 239 -0.61 -12.74 7.38
N HIS A 240 -0.17 -12.36 6.17
CA HIS A 240 -0.85 -12.61 4.89
C HIS A 240 -0.50 -14.00 4.31
N ALA A 241 -0.56 -15.04 5.13
CA ALA A 241 -0.07 -16.38 4.82
C ALA A 241 -0.80 -17.07 3.65
N THR A 242 -2.03 -16.65 3.33
CA THR A 242 -2.75 -17.16 2.16
C THR A 242 -2.26 -16.58 0.84
N GLN A 243 -1.50 -15.46 0.86
CA GLN A 243 -1.16 -14.67 -0.32
C GLN A 243 0.34 -14.61 -0.60
N LEU A 244 1.16 -14.78 0.41
CA LEU A 244 2.61 -14.69 0.24
C LEU A 244 3.35 -15.62 1.21
N THR A 245 4.57 -15.97 0.84
CA THR A 245 5.47 -16.75 1.67
C THR A 245 6.77 -15.98 1.86
N VAL A 246 7.21 -15.82 3.10
CA VAL A 246 8.47 -15.17 3.44
C VAL A 246 9.59 -16.21 3.51
N GLY A 247 10.75 -15.90 2.94
CA GLY A 247 11.93 -16.76 3.00
C GLY A 247 12.54 -16.86 4.40
N PRO A 248 13.39 -17.85 4.64
CA PRO A 248 13.87 -18.22 5.99
C PRO A 248 14.59 -17.09 6.75
N THR A 249 15.22 -16.17 6.03
CA THR A 249 16.00 -15.07 6.62
C THR A 249 15.23 -13.75 6.74
N GLY A 250 14.01 -13.68 6.22
CA GLY A 250 13.22 -12.43 6.17
C GLY A 250 13.79 -11.39 5.20
N ARG A 251 14.56 -11.81 4.18
CA ARG A 251 15.13 -10.93 3.14
C ARG A 251 14.43 -11.05 1.80
N ALA A 252 13.67 -12.13 1.60
CA ALA A 252 12.95 -12.43 0.37
C ALA A 252 11.54 -12.92 0.66
N PHE A 253 10.68 -12.79 -0.32
CA PHE A 253 9.34 -13.38 -0.34
C PHE A 253 8.98 -13.84 -1.76
N ALA A 254 7.92 -14.62 -1.87
CA ALA A 254 7.27 -14.92 -3.14
C ALA A 254 5.75 -14.92 -2.95
N LEU A 255 5.04 -14.60 -4.02
CA LEU A 255 3.60 -14.79 -4.17
C LEU A 255 3.30 -16.23 -4.65
N SER A 256 2.07 -16.49 -5.05
CA SER A 256 1.60 -17.78 -5.58
C SER A 256 2.40 -18.29 -6.79
N ASN A 257 2.97 -17.38 -7.57
CA ASN A 257 3.81 -17.70 -8.73
C ASN A 257 5.19 -18.26 -8.37
N ASN A 258 5.56 -18.26 -7.08
CA ASN A 258 6.86 -18.70 -6.58
C ASN A 258 8.08 -17.94 -7.18
N VAL A 259 7.88 -16.72 -7.70
CA VAL A 259 8.99 -15.88 -8.15
C VAL A 259 9.53 -15.08 -6.98
N VAL A 260 10.83 -15.26 -6.69
CA VAL A 260 11.48 -14.59 -5.56
C VAL A 260 11.54 -13.08 -5.78
N GLN A 261 11.16 -12.35 -4.74
CA GLN A 261 11.25 -10.90 -4.63
C GLN A 261 12.04 -10.51 -3.38
N PRO A 262 12.84 -9.44 -3.42
CA PRO A 262 13.52 -8.94 -2.24
C PRO A 262 12.55 -8.16 -1.34
N ILE A 263 12.71 -8.30 -0.03
CA ILE A 263 12.06 -7.40 0.94
C ILE A 263 12.93 -6.15 1.08
N LEU A 264 12.42 -5.03 0.56
CA LEU A 264 13.13 -3.76 0.59
C LEU A 264 13.00 -3.07 1.95
N ASP A 265 14.11 -2.48 2.43
CA ASP A 265 14.14 -1.62 3.61
C ASP A 265 13.83 -0.16 3.28
N ALA A 266 13.99 0.21 2.02
CA ALA A 266 13.72 1.53 1.50
C ALA A 266 12.44 1.48 0.64
N GLU A 267 11.49 2.35 0.94
CA GLU A 267 10.25 2.52 0.18
C GLU A 267 10.25 3.89 -0.48
N HIS A 268 9.83 3.95 -1.74
CA HIS A 268 10.05 5.11 -2.60
C HIS A 268 8.73 5.75 -3.00
N TYR A 269 8.78 7.07 -3.22
CA TYR A 269 7.57 7.86 -3.43
C TYR A 269 7.78 8.95 -4.48
N VAL A 270 6.68 9.28 -5.17
CA VAL A 270 6.59 10.45 -6.05
C VAL A 270 5.64 11.46 -5.42
N LEU A 271 6.07 12.69 -5.24
CA LEU A 271 5.22 13.77 -4.73
C LEU A 271 4.29 14.27 -5.84
N VAL A 272 2.99 14.09 -5.65
CA VAL A 272 1.97 14.45 -6.64
C VAL A 272 1.37 15.82 -6.35
N ALA A 273 1.17 16.12 -5.08
CA ALA A 273 0.61 17.40 -4.64
C ALA A 273 1.22 17.83 -3.30
N GLY A 274 1.32 19.12 -3.10
CA GLY A 274 1.95 19.75 -1.96
C GLY A 274 3.34 20.28 -2.26
N ASP A 275 3.95 20.95 -1.28
CA ASP A 275 5.28 21.50 -1.42
C ASP A 275 6.34 20.51 -0.91
N PRO A 276 7.44 20.27 -1.64
CA PRO A 276 8.49 19.39 -1.17
C PRO A 276 9.17 19.99 0.08
N GLY A 277 9.58 19.11 0.99
CA GLY A 277 10.45 19.45 2.10
C GLY A 277 11.92 19.48 1.71
N PRO A 278 12.84 19.57 2.71
CA PRO A 278 14.27 19.44 2.47
C PRO A 278 14.61 18.13 1.78
N ARG A 279 15.56 18.19 0.84
CA ARG A 279 16.01 17.06 0.03
C ARG A 279 17.46 16.71 0.35
N ASP A 280 17.81 15.44 0.28
CA ASP A 280 19.18 14.94 0.43
C ASP A 280 20.03 15.15 -0.84
N ALA A 281 21.27 14.63 -0.84
CA ALA A 281 22.18 14.74 -1.97
C ALA A 281 21.70 14.03 -3.26
N ARG A 282 20.75 13.09 -3.15
CA ARG A 282 20.07 12.43 -4.28
C ARG A 282 18.98 13.31 -4.89
N GLY A 283 18.58 14.38 -4.20
CA GLY A 283 17.43 15.20 -4.54
C GLY A 283 16.11 14.64 -4.00
N TRP A 284 16.13 13.74 -3.04
CA TRP A 284 14.97 13.07 -2.45
C TRP A 284 14.65 13.60 -1.05
N GLU A 285 13.37 13.72 -0.72
CA GLU A 285 12.93 13.86 0.67
C GLU A 285 13.18 12.54 1.42
N THR A 286 13.59 12.64 2.68
CA THR A 286 13.81 11.47 3.55
C THR A 286 12.76 11.36 4.66
N ASP A 287 11.74 12.21 4.61
CA ASP A 287 10.60 12.24 5.52
C ASP A 287 9.38 12.81 4.78
N LEU A 288 8.28 12.05 4.69
CA LEU A 288 7.06 12.49 4.00
C LEU A 288 6.37 13.67 4.71
N LEU A 289 6.68 13.89 5.99
CA LEU A 289 6.18 15.03 6.77
C LEU A 289 7.08 16.27 6.66
N ALA A 290 8.25 16.15 6.05
CA ALA A 290 9.22 17.23 5.95
C ALA A 290 8.60 18.49 5.31
N GLY A 291 8.90 19.66 5.89
CA GLY A 291 8.38 20.95 5.42
C GLY A 291 6.92 21.24 5.85
N LEU A 292 6.21 20.30 6.47
CA LEU A 292 4.89 20.57 7.02
C LEU A 292 4.98 21.26 8.37
N GLN A 293 4.18 22.32 8.53
CA GLN A 293 3.89 22.88 9.85
C GLN A 293 2.56 22.27 10.32
N LEU A 294 2.65 21.40 11.30
CA LEU A 294 1.46 20.77 11.90
C LEU A 294 0.88 21.76 12.91
N GLY A 295 -0.22 22.44 12.54
CA GLY A 295 -1.03 23.22 13.49
C GLY A 295 -2.04 22.32 14.21
N ASP A 296 -2.62 22.82 15.30
CA ASP A 296 -3.63 22.07 16.08
C ASP A 296 -4.82 21.60 15.22
N ASP A 297 -5.13 22.30 14.13
CA ASP A 297 -6.22 21.99 13.19
C ASP A 297 -5.72 21.46 11.84
N GLY A 298 -4.39 21.24 11.67
CA GLY A 298 -3.80 20.81 10.39
C GLY A 298 -3.92 21.86 9.27
N HIS A 299 -4.25 23.11 9.57
CA HIS A 299 -4.22 24.19 8.59
C HIS A 299 -2.76 24.62 8.34
N LYS A 300 -2.37 24.79 7.07
CA LYS A 300 -1.17 25.56 6.74
C LYS A 300 -1.30 26.93 7.39
N VAL A 301 -0.48 27.22 8.37
CA VAL A 301 -0.25 28.61 8.79
C VAL A 301 0.54 29.24 7.65
N SER A 302 -0.15 29.95 6.78
CA SER A 302 0.49 30.74 5.73
C SER A 302 1.44 31.70 6.41
N SER A 303 2.74 31.49 6.29
CA SER A 303 3.72 32.51 6.68
C SER A 303 3.55 33.70 5.77
N CYS A 304 3.09 34.82 6.36
CA CYS A 304 3.18 36.14 5.75
C CYS A 304 4.62 36.51 5.42
#